data_2f1ab281fe73b28e96fa481d06db9b4d
#
_entry.id   2f1ab281fe73b28e96fa481d06db9b4d
#
_cell.length_a   1.000
_cell.length_b   1.000
_cell.length_c   1.000
_cell.angle_alpha   90.00
_cell.angle_beta   90.00
_cell.angle_gamma   90.00
#
_symmetry.space_group_name_H-M   'P 1'
#
loop_
_entity.id
_entity.type
_entity.pdbx_description
1 polymer ?
#
loop_
_entity_poly.entity_id
_entity_poly.type
_entity_poly.pdbx_seq_one_letter_code
_entity_poly.pdbx_strand_id
1 'polypeptide(L)'
;MKVAFWNKGAEATFGYSAEEIIGQPVTMIIPEQYHEELERNVQRVRLFERVQLTSRTLELLGRRKDGGEFPLELSVTSWKGKSDLFFTIIMRDISERRSAEEELDRLHHHNQVVLNSAGEGIYGIDRDGRLTFVNPAAAKMFGWEAEALIGQPFSTLVHRPDFREGASGERLSPIVETIQGGKIREEADSRFWRRDGTSFPVEYVSTPIQERGDIVGAVVVFKDTTDRKRAEEQLQDSLRRLRKLSGRMEGIREEERGRIARELHDELGVGLTCLKIDLSRLGGLLGERLEPRDRAKVDEKIRGMKEQVDSTITSVQRIVAELRPGVLDDLGLVAAIEWQCRDFQRRTGVACHCTVSHDDLRGGPGHAAAVFRICQEALTNVTRHAQATEVHVRLEDQGGGLLLQVSDNGRGIPSDRLADARSFGLLGMRERAG
;
A
#
# COMPACT_ATOMS: atom_id res chain seq x y z
N MET A 1 18.70 33.68 -66.97
CA MET A 1 18.65 32.28 -67.46
C MET A 1 17.21 31.96 -67.84
N LYS A 2 16.98 31.42 -69.09
CA LYS A 2 15.62 31.06 -69.57
C LYS A 2 15.52 29.55 -69.70
N VAL A 3 14.31 29.01 -69.46
CA VAL A 3 14.05 27.58 -69.63
C VAL A 3 14.05 27.26 -71.14
N ALA A 4 14.87 26.32 -71.58
CA ALA A 4 14.99 25.90 -72.95
C ALA A 4 14.32 24.55 -73.24
N PHE A 5 14.18 23.70 -72.23
CA PHE A 5 13.57 22.39 -72.34
C PHE A 5 12.82 22.07 -71.05
N TRP A 6 11.67 21.42 -71.18
CA TRP A 6 10.81 21.05 -70.06
C TRP A 6 10.17 19.68 -70.32
N ASN A 7 10.46 18.71 -69.49
CA ASN A 7 9.93 17.35 -69.68
C ASN A 7 8.63 17.11 -68.86
N LYS A 8 7.96 16.04 -69.18
CA LYS A 8 6.67 15.68 -68.49
C LYS A 8 6.81 15.52 -66.99
N GLY A 9 7.99 15.05 -66.46
CA GLY A 9 8.23 14.98 -65.05
C GLY A 9 8.26 16.37 -64.40
N ALA A 10 8.89 17.33 -65.03
CA ALA A 10 8.90 18.71 -64.56
C ALA A 10 7.51 19.36 -64.67
N GLU A 11 6.71 19.05 -65.70
CA GLU A 11 5.30 19.49 -65.79
C GLU A 11 4.50 18.98 -64.60
N ALA A 12 4.59 17.69 -64.28
CA ALA A 12 3.86 17.08 -63.17
C ALA A 12 4.32 17.65 -61.81
N THR A 13 5.63 17.91 -61.64
CA THR A 13 6.18 18.39 -60.37
C THR A 13 5.86 19.87 -60.13
N PHE A 14 6.01 20.74 -61.14
CA PHE A 14 5.86 22.18 -60.96
C PHE A 14 4.50 22.73 -61.36
N GLY A 15 3.67 21.97 -62.14
CA GLY A 15 2.34 22.37 -62.57
C GLY A 15 2.35 23.33 -63.77
N TYR A 16 3.51 23.63 -64.38
CA TYR A 16 3.61 24.42 -65.64
C TYR A 16 3.71 23.49 -66.84
N SER A 17 2.94 23.73 -67.88
CA SER A 17 3.11 23.01 -69.15
C SER A 17 4.41 23.49 -69.86
N ALA A 18 4.94 22.65 -70.77
CA ALA A 18 6.10 23.03 -71.55
C ALA A 18 5.84 24.32 -72.36
N GLU A 19 4.65 24.51 -72.91
CA GLU A 19 4.24 25.69 -73.65
C GLU A 19 4.22 26.97 -72.81
N GLU A 20 3.92 26.87 -71.54
CA GLU A 20 3.86 27.99 -70.60
C GLU A 20 5.23 28.40 -70.07
N ILE A 21 6.17 27.47 -69.84
CA ILE A 21 7.43 27.72 -69.14
C ILE A 21 8.63 27.89 -70.05
N ILE A 22 8.61 27.30 -71.29
CA ILE A 22 9.73 27.46 -72.23
C ILE A 22 9.86 28.91 -72.64
N GLY A 23 11.08 29.45 -72.56
CA GLY A 23 11.37 30.85 -72.81
C GLY A 23 11.20 31.77 -71.60
N GLN A 24 10.56 31.31 -70.54
CA GLN A 24 10.43 32.08 -69.31
C GLN A 24 11.67 31.98 -68.41
N PRO A 25 11.89 32.93 -67.50
CA PRO A 25 13.02 32.89 -66.56
C PRO A 25 12.87 31.73 -65.57
N VAL A 26 13.97 31.02 -65.29
CA VAL A 26 14.02 29.92 -64.33
C VAL A 26 13.62 30.34 -62.91
N THR A 27 13.70 31.62 -62.60
CA THR A 27 13.24 32.20 -61.30
C THR A 27 11.78 32.01 -61.03
N MET A 28 10.95 31.65 -62.05
CA MET A 28 9.53 31.32 -61.83
C MET A 28 9.32 30.08 -60.95
N ILE A 29 10.23 29.11 -60.98
CA ILE A 29 10.16 27.84 -60.27
C ILE A 29 11.02 27.81 -58.99
N ILE A 30 11.64 28.94 -58.66
CA ILE A 30 12.53 29.07 -57.50
C ILE A 30 12.04 30.24 -56.65
N PRO A 31 11.90 30.07 -55.30
CA PRO A 31 11.58 31.16 -54.39
C PRO A 31 12.52 32.35 -54.47
N GLU A 32 12.03 33.56 -54.19
CA GLU A 32 12.76 34.81 -54.32
C GLU A 32 14.06 34.86 -53.56
N GLN A 33 14.11 34.24 -52.41
CA GLN A 33 15.27 34.15 -51.52
C GLN A 33 16.51 33.55 -52.18
N TYR A 34 16.36 32.74 -53.23
CA TYR A 34 17.48 32.11 -53.95
C TYR A 34 17.86 32.82 -55.22
N HIS A 35 17.14 33.88 -55.67
CA HIS A 35 17.39 34.56 -56.94
C HIS A 35 18.76 35.20 -57.02
N GLU A 36 19.18 35.94 -56.00
CA GLU A 36 20.50 36.57 -55.98
C GLU A 36 21.63 35.55 -55.99
N GLU A 37 21.49 34.45 -55.30
CA GLU A 37 22.50 33.39 -55.28
C GLU A 37 22.58 32.69 -56.63
N LEU A 38 21.45 32.45 -57.27
CA LEU A 38 21.36 31.87 -58.58
C LEU A 38 22.12 32.77 -59.61
N GLU A 39 21.82 34.09 -59.58
CA GLU A 39 22.47 35.05 -60.47
C GLU A 39 23.98 35.11 -60.28
N ARG A 40 24.45 35.16 -59.04
CA ARG A 40 25.87 35.11 -58.68
C ARG A 40 26.56 33.84 -59.19
N ASN A 41 25.91 32.69 -59.03
CA ASN A 41 26.42 31.40 -59.47
C ASN A 41 26.51 31.32 -61.00
N VAL A 42 25.49 31.79 -61.72
CA VAL A 42 25.48 31.86 -63.17
C VAL A 42 26.55 32.80 -63.73
N GLN A 43 26.74 33.98 -63.13
CA GLN A 43 27.80 34.91 -63.50
C GLN A 43 29.20 34.31 -63.29
N ARG A 44 29.42 33.61 -62.15
CA ARG A 44 30.66 32.93 -61.84
C ARG A 44 31.03 31.85 -62.86
N VAL A 45 30.05 31.04 -63.30
CA VAL A 45 30.25 30.02 -64.36
C VAL A 45 30.55 30.66 -65.71
N ARG A 46 29.95 31.82 -66.08
CA ARG A 46 30.23 32.57 -67.29
C ARG A 46 31.64 33.17 -67.34
N LEU A 47 32.15 33.67 -66.19
CA LEU A 47 33.44 34.35 -66.12
C LEU A 47 34.64 33.39 -66.11
N PHE A 48 34.50 32.21 -65.52
CA PHE A 48 35.58 31.31 -65.26
C PHE A 48 35.69 30.10 -66.18
N GLU A 49 35.11 30.09 -67.37
CA GLU A 49 35.11 29.06 -68.46
C GLU A 49 35.45 27.58 -68.05
N ARG A 50 35.72 27.30 -66.78
CA ARG A 50 36.17 26.04 -66.16
C ARG A 50 35.59 25.81 -64.77
N VAL A 51 34.38 26.12 -64.56
CA VAL A 51 33.71 25.53 -63.39
C VAL A 51 32.97 24.28 -63.89
N GLN A 52 33.65 23.13 -63.85
CA GLN A 52 32.96 21.90 -63.64
C GLN A 52 32.15 22.13 -62.35
N LEU A 53 30.87 22.48 -62.45
CA LEU A 53 29.92 22.24 -61.41
C LEU A 53 29.92 20.71 -61.23
N THR A 54 30.91 20.21 -60.46
CA THR A 54 30.90 18.84 -59.98
C THR A 54 29.52 18.64 -59.40
N SER A 55 28.91 17.58 -59.87
CA SER A 55 27.55 17.11 -59.52
C SER A 55 27.32 17.17 -57.98
N ARG A 56 27.17 18.37 -57.44
CA ARG A 56 26.76 18.58 -56.07
C ARG A 56 25.26 18.60 -56.05
N THR A 57 24.70 17.60 -55.44
CA THR A 57 23.26 17.56 -55.13
C THR A 57 22.99 18.64 -54.09
N LEU A 58 22.10 19.56 -54.39
CA LEU A 58 21.68 20.64 -53.53
C LEU A 58 20.21 20.42 -53.14
N GLU A 59 19.90 20.57 -51.89
CA GLU A 59 18.53 20.63 -51.42
C GLU A 59 18.12 22.08 -51.24
N LEU A 60 17.03 22.48 -51.85
CA LEU A 60 16.44 23.81 -51.73
C LEU A 60 14.89 23.73 -51.87
N LEU A 61 14.23 24.87 -51.81
CA LEU A 61 12.76 24.93 -52.06
C LEU A 61 12.53 25.25 -53.57
N GLY A 62 11.63 24.46 -54.15
CA GLY A 62 11.02 24.77 -55.47
C GLY A 62 9.67 25.46 -55.26
N ARG A 63 9.21 26.23 -56.25
CA ARG A 63 7.92 26.90 -56.24
C ARG A 63 7.07 26.39 -57.40
N ARG A 64 5.88 25.86 -57.05
CA ARG A 64 4.88 25.39 -58.01
C ARG A 64 4.10 26.56 -58.64
N LYS A 65 3.35 26.29 -59.70
CA LYS A 65 2.49 27.28 -60.40
C LYS A 65 1.42 27.90 -59.51
N ASP A 66 0.90 27.15 -58.52
CA ASP A 66 -0.08 27.62 -57.54
C ASP A 66 0.56 28.48 -56.41
N GLY A 67 1.88 28.66 -56.45
CA GLY A 67 2.64 29.41 -55.45
C GLY A 67 3.12 28.56 -54.27
N GLY A 68 2.72 27.29 -54.17
CA GLY A 68 3.18 26.37 -53.14
C GLY A 68 4.67 26.08 -53.22
N GLU A 69 5.38 26.16 -52.10
CA GLU A 69 6.77 25.80 -51.98
C GLU A 69 6.93 24.34 -51.54
N PHE A 70 7.90 23.64 -52.09
CA PHE A 70 8.17 22.24 -51.75
C PHE A 70 9.67 21.93 -51.74
N PRO A 71 10.12 20.99 -50.96
CA PRO A 71 11.53 20.60 -50.89
C PRO A 71 11.97 19.91 -52.21
N LEU A 72 13.02 20.39 -52.77
CA LEU A 72 13.51 19.99 -54.07
C LEU A 72 15.00 19.62 -53.94
N GLU A 73 15.35 18.44 -54.39
CA GLU A 73 16.71 18.01 -54.59
C GLU A 73 17.07 18.31 -56.05
N LEU A 74 18.16 19.06 -56.28
CA LEU A 74 18.62 19.37 -57.64
C LEU A 74 20.07 19.07 -57.86
N SER A 75 20.39 18.64 -59.06
CA SER A 75 21.75 18.48 -59.57
C SER A 75 21.91 19.31 -60.84
N VAL A 76 22.93 20.15 -60.86
CA VAL A 76 23.20 21.08 -62.00
C VAL A 76 24.49 20.69 -62.71
N THR A 77 24.41 20.56 -64.04
CA THR A 77 25.56 20.41 -64.90
C THR A 77 25.54 21.52 -65.99
N SER A 78 26.70 22.04 -66.32
CA SER A 78 26.85 23.03 -67.42
C SER A 78 27.58 22.44 -68.59
N TRP A 79 27.19 22.81 -69.81
CA TRP A 79 27.91 22.42 -71.02
C TRP A 79 27.84 23.58 -72.05
N LYS A 80 28.92 23.67 -72.89
CA LYS A 80 29.07 24.75 -73.87
C LYS A 80 28.61 24.27 -75.23
N GLY A 81 27.61 24.94 -75.79
CA GLY A 81 27.22 24.80 -77.20
C GLY A 81 28.18 25.62 -78.11
N LYS A 82 27.80 25.73 -79.40
CA LYS A 82 28.64 26.47 -80.39
C LYS A 82 28.87 27.94 -80.05
N SER A 83 27.89 28.61 -79.45
CA SER A 83 27.94 30.03 -79.07
C SER A 83 27.39 30.32 -77.68
N ASP A 84 26.76 29.36 -77.05
CA ASP A 84 26.00 29.57 -75.81
C ASP A 84 26.32 28.55 -74.70
N LEU A 85 26.17 28.99 -73.45
CA LEU A 85 26.34 28.17 -72.26
C LEU A 85 24.94 27.64 -71.83
N PHE A 86 24.85 26.34 -71.73
CA PHE A 86 23.63 25.65 -71.27
C PHE A 86 23.82 25.05 -69.88
N PHE A 87 22.70 24.97 -69.12
CA PHE A 87 22.64 24.26 -67.81
C PHE A 87 21.60 23.16 -67.92
N THR A 88 21.98 21.96 -67.57
CA THR A 88 21.04 20.86 -67.36
C THR A 88 20.81 20.72 -65.90
N ILE A 89 19.56 20.79 -65.47
CA ILE A 89 19.15 20.68 -64.10
C ILE A 89 18.25 19.44 -63.98
N ILE A 90 18.69 18.48 -63.16
CA ILE A 90 17.87 17.33 -62.78
C ILE A 90 17.25 17.68 -61.41
N MET A 91 15.91 17.65 -61.35
CA MET A 91 15.15 18.06 -60.18
C MET A 91 14.34 16.89 -59.66
N ARG A 92 14.30 16.67 -58.39
CA ARG A 92 13.51 15.63 -57.72
C ARG A 92 12.76 16.24 -56.56
N ASP A 93 11.44 16.03 -56.53
CA ASP A 93 10.60 16.34 -55.37
C ASP A 93 10.90 15.35 -54.28
N ILE A 94 11.29 15.83 -53.09
CA ILE A 94 11.63 15.02 -51.93
C ILE A 94 10.63 15.20 -50.77
N SER A 95 9.40 15.74 -51.06
CA SER A 95 8.35 15.98 -50.07
C SER A 95 7.95 14.71 -49.34
N GLU A 96 7.68 13.60 -50.05
CA GLU A 96 7.30 12.33 -49.48
C GLU A 96 8.41 11.74 -48.57
N ARG A 97 9.66 11.83 -49.05
CA ARG A 97 10.79 11.34 -48.26
C ARG A 97 10.96 12.11 -46.97
N ARG A 98 10.93 13.47 -47.03
CA ARG A 98 11.06 14.30 -45.82
C ARG A 98 9.91 14.08 -44.87
N SER A 99 8.66 14.01 -45.34
CA SER A 99 7.51 13.74 -44.51
C SER A 99 7.61 12.37 -43.80
N ALA A 100 8.12 11.34 -44.49
CA ALA A 100 8.33 10.02 -43.87
C ALA A 100 9.48 10.05 -42.79
N GLU A 101 10.56 10.76 -43.10
CA GLU A 101 11.68 10.95 -42.15
C GLU A 101 11.21 11.73 -40.89
N GLU A 102 10.48 12.83 -41.07
CA GLU A 102 9.91 13.63 -39.97
C GLU A 102 8.91 12.85 -39.12
N GLU A 103 8.04 12.03 -39.74
CA GLU A 103 7.09 11.20 -39.02
C GLU A 103 7.80 10.09 -38.23
N LEU A 104 8.86 9.48 -38.78
CA LEU A 104 9.67 8.49 -38.08
C LEU A 104 10.38 9.11 -36.86
N ASP A 105 10.98 10.28 -37.03
CA ASP A 105 11.64 11.02 -35.96
C ASP A 105 10.64 11.42 -34.87
N ARG A 106 9.44 11.85 -35.26
CA ARG A 106 8.37 12.19 -34.35
C ARG A 106 7.91 10.99 -33.54
N LEU A 107 7.74 9.82 -34.16
CA LEU A 107 7.37 8.58 -33.50
C LEU A 107 8.47 8.11 -32.53
N HIS A 108 9.74 8.18 -32.95
CA HIS A 108 10.88 7.86 -32.08
C HIS A 108 10.93 8.78 -30.88
N HIS A 109 10.81 10.08 -31.07
CA HIS A 109 10.79 11.06 -29.99
C HIS A 109 9.61 10.81 -29.03
N HIS A 110 8.41 10.56 -29.57
CA HIS A 110 7.24 10.27 -28.77
C HIS A 110 7.44 9.03 -27.88
N ASN A 111 7.94 7.94 -28.44
CA ASN A 111 8.22 6.71 -27.70
C ASN A 111 9.26 6.94 -26.60
N GLN A 112 10.32 7.71 -26.87
CA GLN A 112 11.30 8.07 -25.85
C GLN A 112 10.70 8.90 -24.71
N VAL A 113 9.87 9.88 -25.03
CA VAL A 113 9.20 10.71 -24.02
C VAL A 113 8.31 9.85 -23.12
N VAL A 114 7.53 8.92 -23.67
CA VAL A 114 6.68 8.01 -22.90
C VAL A 114 7.53 7.15 -21.95
N LEU A 115 8.57 6.52 -22.44
CA LEU A 115 9.46 5.68 -21.63
C LEU A 115 10.20 6.48 -20.55
N ASN A 116 10.60 7.71 -20.85
CA ASN A 116 11.36 8.56 -19.94
C ASN A 116 10.48 9.21 -18.85
N SER A 117 9.19 9.38 -19.12
CA SER A 117 8.22 9.92 -18.14
C SER A 117 7.68 8.87 -17.16
N ALA A 118 7.92 7.57 -17.42
CA ALA A 118 7.54 6.52 -16.51
C ALA A 118 8.31 6.62 -15.19
N GLY A 119 7.58 6.63 -14.06
CA GLY A 119 8.19 6.59 -12.72
C GLY A 119 8.73 5.21 -12.33
N GLU A 120 8.34 4.19 -13.07
CA GLU A 120 8.81 2.81 -12.91
C GLU A 120 10.09 2.55 -13.73
N GLY A 121 10.93 1.66 -13.25
CA GLY A 121 12.10 1.23 -13.99
C GLY A 121 11.69 0.31 -15.14
N ILE A 122 12.16 0.61 -16.35
CA ILE A 122 11.90 -0.20 -17.56
C ILE A 122 13.23 -0.51 -18.22
N TYR A 123 13.46 -1.79 -18.50
CA TYR A 123 14.60 -2.21 -19.33
C TYR A 123 14.22 -3.36 -20.25
N GLY A 124 14.89 -3.44 -21.39
CA GLY A 124 14.75 -4.54 -22.34
C GLY A 124 16.00 -5.39 -22.36
N ILE A 125 15.81 -6.68 -22.66
CA ILE A 125 16.88 -7.65 -22.85
C ILE A 125 16.68 -8.43 -24.15
N ASP A 126 17.77 -8.84 -24.77
CA ASP A 126 17.76 -9.74 -25.93
C ASP A 126 17.66 -11.21 -25.51
N ARG A 127 17.72 -12.13 -26.50
CA ARG A 127 17.69 -13.59 -26.26
C ARG A 127 18.87 -14.10 -25.42
N ASP A 128 20.00 -13.41 -25.47
CA ASP A 128 21.22 -13.75 -24.74
C ASP A 128 21.23 -13.14 -23.35
N GLY A 129 20.16 -12.43 -22.97
CA GLY A 129 20.02 -11.75 -21.68
C GLY A 129 20.85 -10.48 -21.55
N ARG A 130 21.22 -9.83 -22.67
CA ARG A 130 21.92 -8.55 -22.67
C ARG A 130 20.92 -7.40 -22.71
N LEU A 131 21.24 -6.35 -21.99
CA LEU A 131 20.43 -5.13 -21.93
C LEU A 131 20.43 -4.42 -23.29
N THR A 132 19.26 -4.21 -23.85
CA THR A 132 19.04 -3.53 -25.13
C THR A 132 18.62 -2.08 -24.96
N PHE A 133 17.89 -1.78 -23.91
CA PHE A 133 17.55 -0.42 -23.49
C PHE A 133 17.30 -0.35 -22.00
N VAL A 134 17.43 0.85 -21.42
CA VAL A 134 17.16 1.14 -20.01
C VAL A 134 16.57 2.55 -19.95
N ASN A 135 15.41 2.74 -19.31
CA ASN A 135 14.87 4.09 -19.14
C ASN A 135 15.61 4.84 -18.01
N PRO A 136 15.50 6.18 -17.96
CA PRO A 136 16.18 7.00 -16.93
C PRO A 136 15.79 6.63 -15.50
N ALA A 137 14.54 6.22 -15.26
CA ALA A 137 14.09 5.78 -13.94
C ALA A 137 14.84 4.52 -13.49
N ALA A 138 14.95 3.51 -14.36
CA ALA A 138 15.72 2.29 -14.08
C ALA A 138 17.21 2.60 -13.85
N ALA A 139 17.83 3.40 -14.72
CA ALA A 139 19.23 3.81 -14.58
C ALA A 139 19.49 4.48 -13.21
N LYS A 140 18.61 5.40 -12.81
CA LYS A 140 18.66 6.06 -11.50
C LYS A 140 18.48 5.07 -10.34
N MET A 141 17.54 4.15 -10.43
CA MET A 141 17.30 3.12 -9.38
C MET A 141 18.49 2.18 -9.24
N PHE A 142 19.12 1.80 -10.35
CA PHE A 142 20.32 0.96 -10.35
C PHE A 142 21.61 1.71 -9.98
N GLY A 143 21.62 3.06 -10.07
CA GLY A 143 22.81 3.86 -9.83
C GLY A 143 23.87 3.75 -10.94
N TRP A 144 23.44 3.54 -12.18
CA TRP A 144 24.26 3.45 -13.37
C TRP A 144 23.84 4.51 -14.39
N GLU A 145 24.80 4.90 -15.24
CA GLU A 145 24.46 5.61 -16.47
C GLU A 145 23.84 4.62 -17.46
N ALA A 146 22.77 5.03 -18.17
CA ALA A 146 22.02 4.13 -19.05
C ALA A 146 22.91 3.51 -20.15
N GLU A 147 23.79 4.33 -20.74
CA GLU A 147 24.72 3.92 -21.80
C GLU A 147 25.71 2.86 -21.33
N ALA A 148 26.10 2.89 -20.05
CA ALA A 148 27.02 1.92 -19.48
C ALA A 148 26.37 0.55 -19.23
N LEU A 149 25.03 0.51 -19.16
CA LEU A 149 24.26 -0.73 -18.98
C LEU A 149 23.99 -1.45 -20.30
N ILE A 150 23.85 -0.74 -21.41
CA ILE A 150 23.53 -1.34 -22.70
C ILE A 150 24.60 -2.36 -23.10
N GLY A 151 24.17 -3.56 -23.50
CA GLY A 151 25.01 -4.69 -23.87
C GLY A 151 25.56 -5.50 -22.68
N GLN A 152 25.41 -5.02 -21.43
CA GLN A 152 25.77 -5.78 -20.24
C GLN A 152 24.75 -6.91 -19.99
N PRO A 153 25.17 -8.04 -19.39
CA PRO A 153 24.22 -9.07 -19.01
C PRO A 153 23.31 -8.59 -17.89
N PHE A 154 21.99 -8.84 -18.00
CA PHE A 154 21.00 -8.43 -16.98
C PHE A 154 21.28 -9.03 -15.59
N SER A 155 22.02 -10.14 -15.52
CA SER A 155 22.46 -10.76 -14.27
C SER A 155 23.24 -9.78 -13.38
N THR A 156 23.91 -8.78 -13.96
CA THR A 156 24.58 -7.69 -13.23
C THR A 156 23.60 -6.89 -12.34
N LEU A 157 22.33 -6.81 -12.73
CA LEU A 157 21.27 -6.07 -12.01
C LEU A 157 20.47 -6.94 -11.04
N VAL A 158 20.39 -8.24 -11.32
CA VAL A 158 19.50 -9.17 -10.63
C VAL A 158 20.25 -10.06 -9.62
N HIS A 159 21.55 -10.25 -9.82
CA HIS A 159 22.38 -11.06 -8.94
C HIS A 159 23.38 -10.21 -8.16
N ARG A 160 23.75 -10.69 -6.97
CA ARG A 160 24.81 -10.06 -6.17
C ARG A 160 26.14 -10.07 -6.97
N PRO A 161 26.95 -9.00 -6.90
CA PRO A 161 28.21 -8.92 -7.64
C PRO A 161 29.20 -10.08 -7.43
N ASP A 162 29.08 -10.79 -6.30
CA ASP A 162 29.92 -11.93 -5.92
C ASP A 162 29.37 -13.29 -6.39
N PHE A 163 28.24 -13.30 -7.06
CA PHE A 163 27.57 -14.53 -7.48
C PHE A 163 28.27 -15.13 -8.69
N ARG A 164 28.96 -16.26 -8.50
CA ARG A 164 29.50 -17.05 -9.60
C ARG A 164 28.42 -17.97 -10.16
N GLU A 165 28.03 -17.77 -11.40
CA GLU A 165 27.19 -18.71 -12.14
C GLU A 165 27.78 -20.12 -12.02
N GLY A 166 27.01 -21.04 -11.44
CA GLY A 166 27.31 -22.48 -11.50
C GLY A 166 27.49 -23.22 -10.18
N ALA A 167 27.28 -22.60 -9.03
CA ALA A 167 27.43 -23.29 -7.74
C ALA A 167 26.11 -23.42 -6.99
N SER A 168 25.19 -24.20 -7.46
CA SER A 168 24.01 -24.77 -6.79
C SER A 168 22.82 -24.78 -7.74
N GLY A 169 22.07 -25.88 -7.85
CA GLY A 169 20.93 -26.13 -8.73
C GLY A 169 19.79 -25.11 -8.60
N GLU A 170 20.06 -23.85 -8.90
CA GLU A 170 19.14 -22.74 -8.77
C GLU A 170 18.13 -22.69 -9.90
N ARG A 171 16.87 -22.46 -9.52
CA ARG A 171 15.78 -22.09 -10.41
C ARG A 171 16.28 -21.01 -11.38
N LEU A 172 16.07 -21.22 -12.67
CA LEU A 172 16.24 -20.20 -13.69
C LEU A 172 15.51 -18.93 -13.24
N SER A 173 16.16 -17.77 -13.36
CA SER A 173 15.50 -16.49 -13.07
C SER A 173 14.17 -16.43 -13.82
N PRO A 174 13.07 -15.98 -13.21
CA PRO A 174 11.78 -15.81 -13.89
C PRO A 174 11.86 -15.00 -15.19
N ILE A 175 12.83 -14.10 -15.28
CA ILE A 175 13.14 -13.32 -16.50
C ILE A 175 13.67 -14.24 -17.61
N VAL A 176 14.55 -15.20 -17.29
CA VAL A 176 15.03 -16.21 -18.25
C VAL A 176 13.89 -17.13 -18.68
N GLU A 177 13.03 -17.53 -17.75
CA GLU A 177 11.84 -18.32 -18.08
C GLU A 177 10.88 -17.58 -19.03
N THR A 178 10.79 -16.23 -18.94
CA THR A 178 10.01 -15.42 -19.88
C THR A 178 10.56 -15.52 -21.30
N ILE A 179 11.88 -15.46 -21.47
CA ILE A 179 12.53 -15.57 -22.78
C ILE A 179 12.36 -16.98 -23.35
N GLN A 180 12.57 -18.01 -22.54
CA GLN A 180 12.52 -19.41 -22.99
C GLN A 180 11.10 -19.93 -23.18
N GLY A 181 10.19 -19.55 -22.29
CA GLY A 181 8.83 -20.07 -22.25
C GLY A 181 7.78 -19.17 -22.91
N GLY A 182 8.10 -17.93 -23.29
CA GLY A 182 7.21 -17.01 -23.96
C GLY A 182 6.00 -16.57 -23.12
N LYS A 183 6.07 -16.70 -21.79
CA LYS A 183 4.96 -16.34 -20.89
C LYS A 183 5.35 -15.16 -20.02
N ILE A 184 4.37 -14.30 -19.75
CA ILE A 184 4.52 -13.21 -18.79
C ILE A 184 4.78 -13.81 -17.40
N ARG A 185 5.71 -13.21 -16.66
CA ARG A 185 6.05 -13.56 -15.28
C ARG A 185 5.98 -12.34 -14.40
N GLU A 186 5.36 -12.50 -13.23
CA GLU A 186 5.22 -11.47 -12.20
C GLU A 186 5.88 -11.97 -10.91
N GLU A 187 6.68 -11.12 -10.30
CA GLU A 187 7.33 -11.38 -9.02
C GLU A 187 7.11 -10.19 -8.07
N ALA A 188 6.46 -10.46 -6.95
CA ALA A 188 6.09 -9.43 -5.97
C ALA A 188 7.13 -9.20 -4.86
N ASP A 189 8.05 -10.15 -4.67
CA ASP A 189 9.07 -10.08 -3.60
C ASP A 189 10.44 -10.53 -4.11
N SER A 190 11.05 -9.66 -4.89
CA SER A 190 12.39 -9.87 -5.45
C SER A 190 13.34 -8.76 -4.98
N ARG A 191 14.63 -8.91 -5.30
CA ARG A 191 15.65 -7.91 -4.99
C ARG A 191 16.52 -7.66 -6.22
N PHE A 192 16.76 -6.38 -6.48
CA PHE A 192 17.73 -5.94 -7.47
C PHE A 192 18.92 -5.28 -6.78
N TRP A 193 20.04 -5.20 -7.48
CA TRP A 193 21.29 -4.67 -6.96
C TRP A 193 21.70 -3.39 -7.67
N ARG A 194 22.21 -2.45 -6.87
CA ARG A 194 22.77 -1.21 -7.38
C ARG A 194 24.26 -1.38 -7.69
N ARG A 195 24.82 -0.42 -8.40
CA ARG A 195 26.25 -0.36 -8.72
C ARG A 195 27.16 -0.39 -7.49
N ASP A 196 26.72 0.19 -6.38
CA ASP A 196 27.45 0.22 -5.12
C ASP A 196 27.40 -1.09 -4.32
N GLY A 197 26.76 -2.13 -4.85
CA GLY A 197 26.57 -3.41 -4.19
C GLY A 197 25.42 -3.46 -3.17
N THR A 198 24.69 -2.37 -2.97
CA THR A 198 23.47 -2.39 -2.17
C THR A 198 22.32 -3.03 -2.94
N SER A 199 21.39 -3.66 -2.23
CA SER A 199 20.20 -4.24 -2.84
C SER A 199 18.94 -3.52 -2.35
N PHE A 200 17.92 -3.51 -3.20
CA PHE A 200 16.61 -2.94 -2.88
C PHE A 200 15.49 -3.88 -3.28
N PRO A 201 14.39 -3.91 -2.52
CA PRO A 201 13.25 -4.77 -2.82
C PRO A 201 12.50 -4.21 -4.04
N VAL A 202 12.08 -5.13 -4.91
CA VAL A 202 11.33 -4.80 -6.12
C VAL A 202 10.14 -5.73 -6.31
N GLU A 203 9.11 -5.22 -6.95
CA GLU A 203 8.11 -6.02 -7.66
C GLU A 203 8.33 -5.76 -9.15
N TYR A 204 8.26 -6.81 -9.97
CA TYR A 204 8.47 -6.65 -11.41
C TYR A 204 7.59 -7.58 -12.24
N VAL A 205 7.37 -7.15 -13.48
CA VAL A 205 6.72 -7.95 -14.53
C VAL A 205 7.68 -8.08 -15.69
N SER A 206 7.89 -9.31 -16.15
CA SER A 206 8.68 -9.62 -17.33
C SER A 206 7.76 -10.10 -18.46
N THR A 207 7.79 -9.42 -19.60
CA THR A 207 6.94 -9.67 -20.76
C THR A 207 7.82 -10.01 -21.98
N PRO A 208 7.55 -11.11 -22.71
CA PRO A 208 8.34 -11.46 -23.89
C PRO A 208 8.10 -10.48 -25.04
N ILE A 209 9.17 -10.11 -25.75
CA ILE A 209 9.08 -9.39 -27.03
C ILE A 209 9.00 -10.42 -28.14
N GLN A 210 7.96 -10.34 -28.97
CA GLN A 210 7.77 -11.22 -30.11
C GLN A 210 7.83 -10.44 -31.41
N GLU A 211 8.65 -10.91 -32.34
CA GLU A 211 8.70 -10.44 -33.72
C GLU A 211 8.45 -11.60 -34.67
N ARG A 212 7.45 -11.46 -35.55
CA ARG A 212 7.04 -12.45 -36.54
C ARG A 212 6.79 -13.86 -35.99
N GLY A 213 6.40 -13.95 -34.70
CA GLY A 213 6.12 -15.22 -34.02
C GLY A 213 7.30 -15.78 -33.21
N ASP A 214 8.50 -15.23 -33.35
CA ASP A 214 9.69 -15.60 -32.60
C ASP A 214 9.93 -14.66 -31.41
N ILE A 215 10.35 -15.24 -30.29
CA ILE A 215 10.75 -14.44 -29.12
C ILE A 215 12.14 -13.86 -29.39
N VAL A 216 12.26 -12.55 -29.42
CA VAL A 216 13.51 -11.82 -29.64
C VAL A 216 14.14 -11.26 -28.35
N GLY A 217 13.39 -11.30 -27.25
CA GLY A 217 13.86 -10.79 -25.96
C GLY A 217 12.73 -10.67 -24.96
N ALA A 218 12.91 -9.85 -23.93
CA ALA A 218 11.89 -9.49 -22.96
C ALA A 218 12.00 -8.02 -22.52
N VAL A 219 10.87 -7.45 -22.11
CA VAL A 219 10.80 -6.17 -21.37
C VAL A 219 10.50 -6.48 -19.92
N VAL A 220 11.24 -5.85 -19.03
CA VAL A 220 11.02 -5.90 -17.59
C VAL A 220 10.61 -4.51 -17.10
N VAL A 221 9.45 -4.45 -16.47
CA VAL A 221 8.95 -3.28 -15.76
C VAL A 221 9.04 -3.57 -14.27
N PHE A 222 9.69 -2.73 -13.50
CA PHE A 222 9.88 -2.93 -12.07
C PHE A 222 9.66 -1.66 -11.26
N LYS A 223 9.25 -1.87 -10.01
CA LYS A 223 9.01 -0.81 -9.03
C LYS A 223 9.84 -1.03 -7.78
N ASP A 224 10.54 -0.01 -7.32
CA ASP A 224 11.20 -0.02 -6.01
C ASP A 224 10.14 0.04 -4.91
N THR A 225 10.11 -0.99 -4.06
CA THR A 225 9.13 -1.12 -2.96
C THR A 225 9.72 -0.77 -1.59
N THR A 226 10.91 -0.15 -1.56
CA THR A 226 11.64 0.16 -0.32
C THR A 226 10.81 0.99 0.65
N ASP A 227 10.21 2.08 0.16
CA ASP A 227 9.43 2.98 1.03
C ASP A 227 8.15 2.32 1.52
N ARG A 228 7.47 1.53 0.67
CA ARG A 228 6.28 0.77 1.08
C ARG A 228 6.62 -0.23 2.18
N LYS A 229 7.67 -1.06 2.00
CA LYS A 229 8.08 -2.06 3.01
C LYS A 229 8.52 -1.41 4.32
N ARG A 230 9.25 -0.31 4.27
CA ARG A 230 9.62 0.45 5.49
C ARG A 230 8.41 0.98 6.24
N ALA A 231 7.42 1.53 5.53
CA ALA A 231 6.20 2.01 6.14
C ALA A 231 5.38 0.87 6.77
N GLU A 232 5.29 -0.29 6.11
CA GLU A 232 4.63 -1.48 6.63
C GLU A 232 5.32 -2.01 7.89
N GLU A 233 6.65 -2.09 7.92
CA GLU A 233 7.44 -2.50 9.08
C GLU A 233 7.25 -1.52 10.26
N GLN A 234 7.30 -0.21 10.01
CA GLN A 234 7.07 0.80 11.04
C GLN A 234 5.66 0.72 11.63
N LEU A 235 4.64 0.48 10.78
CA LEU A 235 3.27 0.29 11.23
C LEU A 235 3.15 -0.96 12.10
N GLN A 236 3.72 -2.07 11.69
CA GLN A 236 3.72 -3.31 12.47
C GLN A 236 4.40 -3.15 13.82
N ASP A 237 5.55 -2.47 13.87
CA ASP A 237 6.25 -2.19 15.12
C ASP A 237 5.44 -1.28 16.04
N SER A 238 4.78 -0.26 15.49
CA SER A 238 3.90 0.63 16.26
C SER A 238 2.72 -0.14 16.85
N LEU A 239 2.09 -1.02 16.07
CA LEU A 239 1.00 -1.88 16.54
C LEU A 239 1.46 -2.84 17.65
N ARG A 240 2.66 -3.43 17.53
CA ARG A 240 3.24 -4.29 18.58
C ARG A 240 3.47 -3.52 19.88
N ARG A 241 3.99 -2.28 19.79
CA ARG A 241 4.20 -1.41 20.96
C ARG A 241 2.89 -1.03 21.63
N LEU A 242 1.88 -0.66 20.85
CA LEU A 242 0.54 -0.33 21.37
C LEU A 242 -0.09 -1.51 22.11
N ARG A 243 -0.02 -2.74 21.56
CA ARG A 243 -0.53 -3.94 22.22
C ARG A 243 0.18 -4.20 23.56
N LYS A 244 1.52 -4.07 23.61
CA LYS A 244 2.28 -4.21 24.87
C LYS A 244 1.90 -3.17 25.91
N LEU A 245 1.67 -1.92 25.49
CA LEU A 245 1.25 -0.85 26.40
C LEU A 245 -0.17 -1.09 26.93
N SER A 246 -1.10 -1.49 26.05
CA SER A 246 -2.47 -1.84 26.45
C SER A 246 -2.50 -2.95 27.50
N GLY A 247 -1.78 -4.05 27.26
CA GLY A 247 -1.70 -5.14 28.23
C GLY A 247 -1.07 -4.73 29.58
N ARG A 248 -0.05 -3.86 29.57
CA ARG A 248 0.53 -3.31 30.82
C ARG A 248 -0.48 -2.43 31.57
N MET A 249 -1.22 -1.59 30.86
CA MET A 249 -2.24 -0.73 31.48
C MET A 249 -3.37 -1.56 32.11
N GLU A 250 -3.79 -2.66 31.47
CA GLU A 250 -4.77 -3.56 32.08
C GLU A 250 -4.21 -4.23 33.34
N GLY A 251 -2.97 -4.70 33.33
CA GLY A 251 -2.34 -5.27 34.51
C GLY A 251 -2.30 -4.27 35.68
N ILE A 252 -1.84 -3.04 35.44
CA ILE A 252 -1.81 -1.97 36.46
C ILE A 252 -3.22 -1.65 37.00
N ARG A 253 -4.22 -1.59 36.10
CA ARG A 253 -5.61 -1.36 36.52
C ARG A 253 -6.15 -2.47 37.42
N GLU A 254 -5.81 -3.72 37.13
CA GLU A 254 -6.27 -4.85 37.92
C GLU A 254 -5.55 -4.90 39.30
N GLU A 255 -4.25 -4.62 39.35
CA GLU A 255 -3.52 -4.48 40.62
C GLU A 255 -4.12 -3.35 41.45
N GLU A 256 -4.39 -2.21 40.89
CA GLU A 256 -4.98 -1.05 41.58
C GLU A 256 -6.38 -1.37 42.12
N ARG A 257 -7.23 -2.02 41.30
CA ARG A 257 -8.55 -2.48 41.75
C ARG A 257 -8.44 -3.45 42.93
N GLY A 258 -7.47 -4.38 42.86
CA GLY A 258 -7.24 -5.31 43.95
C GLY A 258 -6.75 -4.63 45.24
N ARG A 259 -5.91 -3.60 45.10
CA ARG A 259 -5.44 -2.78 46.24
C ARG A 259 -6.58 -2.04 46.91
N ILE A 260 -7.39 -1.32 46.10
CA ILE A 260 -8.56 -0.56 46.60
C ILE A 260 -9.58 -1.48 47.25
N ALA A 261 -9.87 -2.65 46.68
CA ALA A 261 -10.80 -3.60 47.26
C ALA A 261 -10.35 -4.08 48.65
N ARG A 262 -9.08 -4.38 48.84
CA ARG A 262 -8.53 -4.77 50.18
C ARG A 262 -8.61 -3.61 51.18
N GLU A 263 -8.18 -2.41 50.79
CA GLU A 263 -8.24 -1.23 51.64
C GLU A 263 -9.70 -0.95 52.11
N LEU A 264 -10.67 -1.02 51.19
CA LEU A 264 -12.08 -0.85 51.54
C LEU A 264 -12.61 -1.96 52.48
N HIS A 265 -12.16 -3.20 52.31
CA HIS A 265 -12.56 -4.29 53.17
C HIS A 265 -11.99 -4.12 54.58
N ASP A 266 -10.70 -3.82 54.69
CA ASP A 266 -9.98 -3.73 55.96
C ASP A 266 -10.39 -2.49 56.76
N GLU A 267 -10.47 -1.31 56.12
CA GLU A 267 -10.77 -0.07 56.83
C GLU A 267 -12.28 0.07 57.13
N LEU A 268 -13.12 -0.10 56.10
CA LEU A 268 -14.54 0.14 56.26
C LEU A 268 -15.31 -1.09 56.82
N GLY A 269 -14.93 -2.29 56.35
CA GLY A 269 -15.61 -3.53 56.79
C GLY A 269 -15.36 -3.81 58.29
N VAL A 270 -14.13 -3.73 58.73
CA VAL A 270 -13.75 -3.92 60.12
C VAL A 270 -14.31 -2.81 61.02
N GLY A 271 -14.14 -1.52 60.57
CA GLY A 271 -14.61 -0.36 61.33
C GLY A 271 -16.16 -0.38 61.56
N LEU A 272 -16.92 -0.70 60.51
CA LEU A 272 -18.39 -0.81 60.63
C LEU A 272 -18.82 -2.00 61.51
N THR A 273 -18.07 -3.10 61.51
CA THR A 273 -18.33 -4.25 62.36
C THR A 273 -18.10 -3.90 63.83
N CYS A 274 -17.01 -3.22 64.15
CA CYS A 274 -16.73 -2.72 65.48
C CYS A 274 -17.83 -1.77 65.97
N LEU A 275 -18.25 -0.82 65.10
CA LEU A 275 -19.35 0.10 65.44
C LEU A 275 -20.65 -0.64 65.72
N LYS A 276 -20.98 -1.70 65.00
CA LYS A 276 -22.17 -2.56 65.27
C LYS A 276 -22.07 -3.25 66.63
N ILE A 277 -20.89 -3.74 66.99
CA ILE A 277 -20.65 -4.35 68.31
C ILE A 277 -20.81 -3.31 69.42
N ASP A 278 -20.26 -2.11 69.25
CA ASP A 278 -20.34 -1.03 70.25
C ASP A 278 -21.77 -0.55 70.43
N LEU A 279 -22.56 -0.42 69.38
CA LEU A 279 -23.97 -0.12 69.46
C LEU A 279 -24.76 -1.21 70.23
N SER A 280 -24.32 -2.48 70.06
CA SER A 280 -24.95 -3.62 70.80
C SER A 280 -24.66 -3.54 72.28
N ARG A 281 -23.39 -3.23 72.63
CA ARG A 281 -22.97 -3.07 74.05
C ARG A 281 -23.66 -1.87 74.69
N LEU A 282 -23.74 -0.75 73.97
CA LEU A 282 -24.41 0.45 74.45
C LEU A 282 -25.88 0.22 74.76
N GLY A 283 -26.59 -0.55 73.91
CA GLY A 283 -27.96 -0.95 74.13
C GLY A 283 -28.15 -1.78 75.41
N GLY A 284 -27.22 -2.72 75.64
CA GLY A 284 -27.23 -3.51 76.91
C GLY A 284 -27.02 -2.67 78.14
N LEU A 285 -26.01 -1.81 78.12
CA LEU A 285 -25.66 -0.94 79.27
C LEU A 285 -26.75 0.08 79.63
N LEU A 286 -27.44 0.64 78.63
CA LEU A 286 -28.49 1.62 78.80
C LEU A 286 -29.79 0.92 79.24
N GLY A 287 -30.08 -0.26 78.75
CA GLY A 287 -31.26 -1.05 79.06
C GLY A 287 -31.37 -1.43 80.51
N GLU A 288 -30.24 -1.56 81.24
CA GLU A 288 -30.22 -1.87 82.69
C GLU A 288 -30.51 -0.66 83.57
N ARG A 289 -30.34 0.58 83.05
CA ARG A 289 -30.39 1.84 83.83
C ARG A 289 -31.55 2.74 83.58
N LEU A 290 -32.38 2.47 82.57
CA LEU A 290 -33.48 3.35 82.13
C LEU A 290 -34.85 2.84 82.56
N GLU A 291 -35.75 3.83 82.82
CA GLU A 291 -37.18 3.56 83.05
C GLU A 291 -37.83 2.92 81.82
N PRO A 292 -38.86 2.03 81.96
CA PRO A 292 -39.41 1.25 80.83
C PRO A 292 -39.85 2.07 79.63
N ARG A 293 -40.33 3.29 79.85
CA ARG A 293 -40.81 4.20 78.79
C ARG A 293 -39.63 4.81 77.94
N ASP A 294 -38.51 5.14 78.57
CA ASP A 294 -37.35 5.70 77.91
C ASP A 294 -36.51 4.59 77.33
N ARG A 295 -36.48 3.41 77.93
CA ARG A 295 -35.82 2.24 77.37
C ARG A 295 -36.37 1.87 75.98
N ALA A 296 -37.74 1.84 75.80
CA ALA A 296 -38.33 1.53 74.51
C ALA A 296 -37.83 2.52 73.37
N LYS A 297 -37.76 3.79 73.68
CA LYS A 297 -37.25 4.79 72.70
C LYS A 297 -35.76 4.63 72.37
N VAL A 298 -34.94 4.31 73.35
CA VAL A 298 -33.50 4.08 73.15
C VAL A 298 -33.27 2.80 72.37
N ASP A 299 -33.99 1.70 72.69
CA ASP A 299 -33.91 0.44 71.97
C ASP A 299 -34.34 0.59 70.49
N GLU A 300 -35.38 1.37 70.22
CA GLU A 300 -35.79 1.69 68.86
C GLU A 300 -34.70 2.45 68.09
N LYS A 301 -34.09 3.47 68.73
CA LYS A 301 -33.03 4.26 68.13
C LYS A 301 -31.77 3.45 67.82
N ILE A 302 -31.36 2.58 68.78
CA ILE A 302 -30.19 1.68 68.58
C ILE A 302 -30.51 0.65 67.50
N ARG A 303 -31.71 0.14 67.39
CA ARG A 303 -32.14 -0.76 66.32
C ARG A 303 -31.99 -0.07 64.96
N GLY A 304 -32.54 1.17 64.80
CA GLY A 304 -32.41 1.92 63.56
C GLY A 304 -30.96 2.20 63.18
N MET A 305 -30.09 2.52 64.16
CA MET A 305 -28.64 2.69 63.90
C MET A 305 -27.99 1.39 63.45
N LYS A 306 -28.32 0.24 64.05
CA LYS A 306 -27.81 -1.06 63.60
C LYS A 306 -28.25 -1.43 62.22
N GLU A 307 -29.51 -1.18 61.86
CA GLU A 307 -30.06 -1.41 60.51
C GLU A 307 -29.30 -0.55 59.47
N GLN A 308 -28.98 0.70 59.81
CA GLN A 308 -28.22 1.60 58.95
C GLN A 308 -26.77 1.12 58.80
N VAL A 309 -26.10 0.65 59.84
CA VAL A 309 -24.76 0.08 59.77
C VAL A 309 -24.75 -1.19 58.91
N ASP A 310 -25.75 -2.08 59.08
CA ASP A 310 -25.88 -3.31 58.28
C ASP A 310 -26.10 -3.01 56.79
N SER A 311 -26.92 -2.00 56.47
CA SER A 311 -27.10 -1.53 55.10
C SER A 311 -25.80 -0.97 54.49
N THR A 312 -25.03 -0.25 55.30
CA THR A 312 -23.74 0.30 54.86
C THR A 312 -22.70 -0.81 54.64
N ILE A 313 -22.60 -1.81 55.56
CA ILE A 313 -21.78 -2.99 55.38
C ILE A 313 -22.11 -3.71 54.06
N THR A 314 -23.37 -3.94 53.79
CA THR A 314 -23.86 -4.58 52.57
C THR A 314 -23.45 -3.77 51.34
N SER A 315 -23.51 -2.43 51.40
CA SER A 315 -23.08 -1.54 50.31
C SER A 315 -21.59 -1.59 50.06
N VAL A 316 -20.76 -1.57 51.11
CA VAL A 316 -19.29 -1.70 51.02
C VAL A 316 -18.91 -3.07 50.42
N GLN A 317 -19.51 -4.15 50.93
CA GLN A 317 -19.29 -5.51 50.41
C GLN A 317 -19.62 -5.61 48.91
N ARG A 318 -20.68 -4.94 48.46
CA ARG A 318 -21.04 -4.87 47.03
C ARG A 318 -19.96 -4.13 46.21
N ILE A 319 -19.50 -2.97 46.69
CA ILE A 319 -18.45 -2.19 45.98
C ILE A 319 -17.15 -3.00 45.90
N VAL A 320 -16.74 -3.65 47.00
CA VAL A 320 -15.56 -4.52 47.02
C VAL A 320 -15.72 -5.67 45.99
N ALA A 321 -16.89 -6.30 45.94
CA ALA A 321 -17.18 -7.38 44.98
C ALA A 321 -17.16 -6.89 43.51
N GLU A 322 -17.57 -5.66 43.24
CA GLU A 322 -17.48 -5.06 41.91
C GLU A 322 -16.03 -4.70 41.51
N LEU A 323 -15.22 -4.28 42.47
CA LEU A 323 -13.80 -3.94 42.25
C LEU A 323 -12.94 -5.20 42.09
N ARG A 324 -13.05 -6.14 43.02
CA ARG A 324 -12.39 -7.45 42.98
C ARG A 324 -13.18 -8.43 43.88
N PRO A 325 -13.67 -9.53 43.33
CA PRO A 325 -14.34 -10.50 44.17
C PRO A 325 -13.32 -11.17 45.10
N GLY A 326 -13.35 -10.88 46.40
CA GLY A 326 -12.56 -11.59 47.42
C GLY A 326 -12.78 -13.10 47.35
N VAL A 327 -13.92 -13.50 46.92
CA VAL A 327 -14.31 -14.91 46.67
C VAL A 327 -13.36 -15.61 45.68
N LEU A 328 -12.77 -14.88 44.73
CA LEU A 328 -11.80 -15.46 43.78
C LEU A 328 -10.43 -15.79 44.46
N ASP A 329 -10.01 -14.90 45.35
CA ASP A 329 -8.75 -15.08 46.08
C ASP A 329 -8.87 -16.11 47.22
N ASP A 330 -10.02 -16.11 47.91
CA ASP A 330 -10.30 -16.94 49.11
C ASP A 330 -10.84 -18.34 48.80
N LEU A 331 -11.72 -18.45 47.81
CA LEU A 331 -12.47 -19.68 47.52
C LEU A 331 -12.25 -20.24 46.11
N GLY A 332 -11.47 -19.55 45.28
CA GLY A 332 -11.09 -19.98 43.94
C GLY A 332 -12.15 -19.66 42.86
N LEU A 333 -11.81 -20.01 41.60
CA LEU A 333 -12.57 -19.61 40.41
C LEU A 333 -14.00 -20.18 40.38
N VAL A 334 -14.18 -21.45 40.75
CA VAL A 334 -15.48 -22.12 40.73
C VAL A 334 -16.45 -21.40 41.63
N ALA A 335 -16.09 -21.21 42.90
CA ALA A 335 -16.97 -20.54 43.88
C ALA A 335 -17.24 -19.08 43.49
N ALA A 336 -16.30 -18.41 42.87
CA ALA A 336 -16.45 -17.04 42.36
C ALA A 336 -17.50 -16.99 41.23
N ILE A 337 -17.42 -17.87 40.23
CA ILE A 337 -18.38 -17.94 39.11
C ILE A 337 -19.81 -18.30 39.65
N GLU A 338 -19.92 -19.29 40.52
CA GLU A 338 -21.22 -19.63 41.14
C GLU A 338 -21.82 -18.47 41.93
N TRP A 339 -20.98 -17.76 42.71
CA TRP A 339 -21.42 -16.58 43.42
C TRP A 339 -21.90 -15.48 42.46
N GLN A 340 -21.16 -15.22 41.38
CA GLN A 340 -21.53 -14.25 40.36
C GLN A 340 -22.86 -14.58 39.69
N CYS A 341 -23.12 -15.84 39.37
CA CYS A 341 -24.39 -16.31 38.80
C CYS A 341 -25.55 -16.11 39.76
N ARG A 342 -25.38 -16.47 41.04
CA ARG A 342 -26.39 -16.26 42.09
C ARG A 342 -26.67 -14.77 42.32
N ASP A 343 -25.65 -13.93 42.35
CA ASP A 343 -25.82 -12.49 42.51
C ASP A 343 -26.53 -11.86 41.29
N PHE A 344 -26.17 -12.28 40.08
CA PHE A 344 -26.79 -11.87 38.83
C PHE A 344 -28.31 -12.20 38.86
N GLN A 345 -28.68 -13.43 39.18
CA GLN A 345 -30.10 -13.84 39.26
C GLN A 345 -30.84 -13.01 40.31
N ARG A 346 -30.27 -12.80 41.50
CA ARG A 346 -30.88 -12.01 42.57
C ARG A 346 -31.15 -10.55 42.18
N ARG A 347 -30.22 -9.94 41.43
CA ARG A 347 -30.31 -8.51 41.02
C ARG A 347 -31.22 -8.28 39.84
N THR A 348 -31.21 -9.17 38.87
CA THR A 348 -31.87 -8.97 37.57
C THR A 348 -33.24 -9.68 37.49
N GLY A 349 -33.45 -10.70 38.31
CA GLY A 349 -34.61 -11.60 38.19
C GLY A 349 -34.53 -12.60 37.04
N VAL A 350 -33.45 -12.55 36.24
CA VAL A 350 -33.21 -13.49 35.13
C VAL A 350 -32.68 -14.81 35.67
N ALA A 351 -33.30 -15.94 35.28
CA ALA A 351 -32.84 -17.27 35.68
C ALA A 351 -31.40 -17.50 35.20
N CYS A 352 -30.49 -17.91 36.11
CA CYS A 352 -29.10 -18.15 35.79
C CYS A 352 -28.64 -19.53 36.24
N HIS A 353 -28.39 -20.41 35.28
CA HIS A 353 -27.97 -21.79 35.52
C HIS A 353 -26.44 -21.88 35.36
N CYS A 354 -25.77 -22.26 36.45
CA CYS A 354 -24.33 -22.47 36.48
C CYS A 354 -23.99 -23.95 36.50
N THR A 355 -23.16 -24.41 35.58
CA THR A 355 -22.68 -25.80 35.51
C THR A 355 -21.15 -25.78 35.44
N VAL A 356 -20.49 -26.46 36.37
CA VAL A 356 -19.01 -26.58 36.43
C VAL A 356 -18.64 -28.07 36.37
N SER A 357 -17.69 -28.44 35.53
CA SER A 357 -17.38 -29.85 35.28
C SER A 357 -16.50 -30.51 36.34
N HIS A 358 -15.73 -29.76 37.11
CA HIS A 358 -14.84 -30.23 38.20
C HIS A 358 -14.58 -29.12 39.23
N ASP A 359 -14.46 -29.51 40.52
CA ASP A 359 -14.21 -28.57 41.63
C ASP A 359 -12.77 -28.06 41.65
N ASP A 360 -11.82 -28.75 40.99
CA ASP A 360 -10.39 -28.42 41.02
C ASP A 360 -9.87 -28.07 39.62
N LEU A 361 -10.25 -26.87 39.15
CA LEU A 361 -9.79 -26.36 37.86
C LEU A 361 -8.37 -25.81 37.95
N ARG A 362 -7.46 -26.46 37.25
CA ARG A 362 -6.02 -26.10 37.24
C ARG A 362 -5.75 -24.92 36.30
N GLY A 363 -6.10 -23.72 36.75
CA GLY A 363 -5.71 -22.47 36.10
C GLY A 363 -4.78 -21.66 37.01
N GLY A 364 -3.66 -21.14 36.50
CA GLY A 364 -2.83 -20.22 37.27
C GLY A 364 -3.61 -18.94 37.65
N PRO A 365 -3.17 -18.19 38.69
CA PRO A 365 -3.89 -17.02 39.24
C PRO A 365 -4.30 -15.99 38.19
N GLY A 366 -3.50 -15.80 37.14
CA GLY A 366 -3.81 -14.88 36.02
C GLY A 366 -4.95 -15.34 35.13
N HIS A 367 -5.07 -16.65 34.88
CA HIS A 367 -6.14 -17.23 34.07
C HIS A 367 -7.48 -17.20 34.81
N ALA A 368 -7.48 -17.46 36.13
CA ALA A 368 -8.69 -17.40 36.95
C ALA A 368 -9.31 -16.00 36.94
N ALA A 369 -8.51 -14.96 37.09
CA ALA A 369 -8.95 -13.57 37.02
C ALA A 369 -9.52 -13.20 35.64
N ALA A 370 -8.86 -13.63 34.55
CA ALA A 370 -9.32 -13.39 33.18
C ALA A 370 -10.68 -14.06 32.91
N VAL A 371 -10.82 -15.34 33.25
CA VAL A 371 -12.07 -16.10 33.08
C VAL A 371 -13.19 -15.46 33.87
N PHE A 372 -12.96 -15.09 35.14
CA PHE A 372 -13.96 -14.43 35.97
C PHE A 372 -14.42 -13.09 35.36
N ARG A 373 -13.47 -12.25 34.87
CA ARG A 373 -13.78 -10.96 34.22
C ARG A 373 -14.58 -11.14 32.92
N ILE A 374 -14.27 -12.16 32.11
CA ILE A 374 -15.04 -12.47 30.90
C ILE A 374 -16.46 -12.85 31.28
N CYS A 375 -16.65 -13.69 32.33
CA CYS A 375 -17.97 -14.04 32.85
C CYS A 375 -18.77 -12.82 33.32
N GLN A 376 -18.15 -11.94 34.08
CA GLN A 376 -18.74 -10.70 34.59
C GLN A 376 -19.20 -9.76 33.47
N GLU A 377 -18.33 -9.56 32.44
CA GLU A 377 -18.64 -8.73 31.27
C GLU A 377 -19.81 -9.36 30.46
N ALA A 378 -19.76 -10.67 30.25
CA ALA A 378 -20.80 -11.38 29.52
C ALA A 378 -22.16 -11.22 30.21
N LEU A 379 -22.26 -11.44 31.52
CA LEU A 379 -23.48 -11.25 32.31
C LEU A 379 -23.95 -9.78 32.32
N THR A 380 -23.03 -8.83 32.33
CA THR A 380 -23.33 -7.40 32.20
C THR A 380 -23.94 -7.09 30.83
N ASN A 381 -23.40 -7.68 29.77
CA ASN A 381 -23.93 -7.54 28.42
C ASN A 381 -25.32 -8.12 28.28
N VAL A 382 -25.58 -9.26 28.90
CA VAL A 382 -26.93 -9.83 28.97
C VAL A 382 -27.91 -8.85 29.63
N THR A 383 -27.53 -8.28 30.78
CA THR A 383 -28.41 -7.32 31.50
C THR A 383 -28.70 -6.08 30.64
N ARG A 384 -27.70 -5.54 29.96
CA ARG A 384 -27.84 -4.27 29.22
C ARG A 384 -28.45 -4.43 27.85
N HIS A 385 -28.24 -5.57 27.19
CA HIS A 385 -28.49 -5.69 25.76
C HIS A 385 -29.35 -6.85 25.32
N ALA A 386 -29.39 -7.96 26.07
CA ALA A 386 -29.99 -9.18 25.56
C ALA A 386 -31.54 -9.25 25.72
N GLN A 387 -32.11 -8.62 26.75
CA GLN A 387 -33.52 -8.81 27.11
C GLN A 387 -33.88 -10.30 27.35
N ALA A 388 -32.88 -11.04 27.84
CA ALA A 388 -33.02 -12.47 28.11
C ALA A 388 -33.84 -12.73 29.38
N THR A 389 -34.47 -13.87 29.43
CA THR A 389 -35.16 -14.39 30.62
C THR A 389 -34.40 -15.52 31.31
N GLU A 390 -33.44 -16.10 30.61
CA GLU A 390 -32.62 -17.23 31.05
C GLU A 390 -31.19 -17.13 30.50
N VAL A 391 -30.19 -17.50 31.33
CA VAL A 391 -28.77 -17.54 31.02
C VAL A 391 -28.18 -18.84 31.55
N HIS A 392 -27.35 -19.48 30.71
CA HIS A 392 -26.56 -20.65 31.07
C HIS A 392 -25.08 -20.28 31.08
N VAL A 393 -24.37 -20.54 32.19
CA VAL A 393 -22.94 -20.38 32.36
C VAL A 393 -22.35 -21.76 32.57
N ARG A 394 -21.40 -22.15 31.72
CA ARG A 394 -20.69 -23.44 31.77
C ARG A 394 -19.18 -23.20 31.82
N LEU A 395 -18.55 -23.84 32.82
CA LEU A 395 -17.09 -23.77 32.98
C LEU A 395 -16.52 -25.20 32.98
N GLU A 396 -15.55 -25.45 32.09
CA GLU A 396 -14.95 -26.77 31.89
C GLU A 396 -13.44 -26.68 31.75
N ASP A 397 -12.74 -27.73 32.24
CA ASP A 397 -11.33 -27.95 31.93
C ASP A 397 -11.23 -28.86 30.69
N GLN A 398 -10.53 -28.39 29.67
CA GLN A 398 -10.27 -29.12 28.42
C GLN A 398 -8.85 -29.65 28.28
N GLY A 399 -8.18 -29.95 29.42
CA GLY A 399 -6.89 -30.65 29.42
C GLY A 399 -5.69 -29.81 28.97
N GLY A 400 -5.82 -28.50 28.92
CA GLY A 400 -4.77 -27.54 28.53
C GLY A 400 -5.27 -26.09 28.60
N GLY A 401 -6.55 -25.90 28.89
CA GLY A 401 -7.18 -24.58 29.01
C GLY A 401 -8.57 -24.67 29.63
N LEU A 402 -9.08 -23.50 30.07
CA LEU A 402 -10.42 -23.38 30.63
C LEU A 402 -11.41 -22.93 29.55
N LEU A 403 -12.49 -23.65 29.35
CA LEU A 403 -13.62 -23.25 28.53
C LEU A 403 -14.71 -22.59 29.38
N LEU A 404 -14.93 -21.29 29.19
CA LEU A 404 -16.08 -20.58 29.69
C LEU A 404 -17.10 -20.37 28.59
N GLN A 405 -18.29 -20.89 28.75
CA GLN A 405 -19.43 -20.67 27.84
C GLN A 405 -20.55 -19.93 28.57
N VAL A 406 -20.97 -18.79 28.04
CA VAL A 406 -22.16 -18.04 28.51
C VAL A 406 -23.13 -17.94 27.35
N SER A 407 -24.36 -18.45 27.57
CA SER A 407 -25.42 -18.49 26.56
C SER A 407 -26.70 -17.91 27.15
N ASP A 408 -27.37 -17.04 26.40
CA ASP A 408 -28.66 -16.44 26.79
C ASP A 408 -29.72 -16.70 25.71
N ASN A 409 -31.00 -16.59 26.11
CA ASN A 409 -32.13 -16.72 25.20
C ASN A 409 -32.66 -15.37 24.68
N GLY A 410 -31.85 -14.34 24.72
CA GLY A 410 -32.22 -12.98 24.31
C GLY A 410 -32.17 -12.74 22.79
N ARG A 411 -32.18 -11.46 22.42
CA ARG A 411 -32.23 -11.01 21.00
C ARG A 411 -30.97 -11.23 20.20
N GLY A 412 -29.86 -11.70 20.81
CA GLY A 412 -28.57 -11.90 20.15
C GLY A 412 -27.83 -10.62 19.78
N ILE A 413 -26.64 -10.78 19.15
CA ILE A 413 -25.81 -9.68 18.69
C ILE A 413 -25.85 -9.65 17.15
N PRO A 414 -26.24 -8.53 16.50
CA PRO A 414 -26.20 -8.38 15.05
C PRO A 414 -24.81 -8.60 14.49
N SER A 415 -24.70 -9.25 13.33
CA SER A 415 -23.42 -9.65 12.72
C SER A 415 -22.50 -8.47 12.41
N ASP A 416 -23.06 -7.32 12.10
CA ASP A 416 -22.36 -6.06 11.83
C ASP A 416 -21.67 -5.49 13.09
N ARG A 417 -22.21 -5.75 14.27
CA ARG A 417 -21.60 -5.35 15.55
C ARG A 417 -20.51 -6.29 16.07
N LEU A 418 -20.49 -7.53 15.61
CA LEU A 418 -19.44 -8.49 15.97
C LEU A 418 -18.06 -8.10 15.39
N ALA A 419 -18.05 -7.38 14.27
CA ALA A 419 -16.84 -6.89 13.59
C ALA A 419 -16.48 -5.44 13.95
N ASP A 420 -17.35 -4.71 14.68
CA ASP A 420 -17.11 -3.31 15.00
C ASP A 420 -16.05 -3.17 16.10
N ALA A 421 -14.91 -2.58 15.73
CA ALA A 421 -13.80 -2.26 16.63
C ALA A 421 -14.18 -1.28 17.77
N ARG A 422 -15.37 -0.70 17.75
CA ARG A 422 -15.90 0.19 18.80
C ARG A 422 -16.62 -0.55 19.94
N SER A 423 -16.81 -1.86 19.82
CA SER A 423 -17.39 -2.69 20.90
C SER A 423 -16.30 -3.04 21.93
N PHE A 424 -15.94 -2.08 22.79
CA PHE A 424 -14.87 -2.24 23.80
C PHE A 424 -15.05 -3.48 24.68
N GLY A 425 -16.26 -3.88 25.02
CA GLY A 425 -16.53 -5.08 25.84
C GLY A 425 -16.16 -6.37 25.13
N LEU A 426 -16.54 -6.54 23.84
CA LEU A 426 -16.22 -7.72 23.06
C LEU A 426 -14.72 -7.80 22.72
N LEU A 427 -14.09 -6.65 22.44
CA LEU A 427 -12.66 -6.58 22.19
C LEU A 427 -11.86 -6.97 23.45
N GLY A 428 -12.22 -6.41 24.61
CA GLY A 428 -11.56 -6.74 25.88
C GLY A 428 -11.75 -8.21 26.30
N MET A 429 -12.88 -8.85 25.99
CA MET A 429 -13.04 -10.29 26.19
C MET A 429 -12.13 -11.12 25.27
N ARG A 430 -12.00 -10.75 24.00
CA ARG A 430 -11.07 -11.42 23.04
C ARG A 430 -9.61 -11.29 23.46
N GLU A 431 -9.19 -10.11 23.89
CA GLU A 431 -7.81 -9.87 24.33
C GLU A 431 -7.44 -10.64 25.61
N ARG A 432 -8.44 -10.94 26.47
CA ARG A 432 -8.23 -11.75 27.69
C ARG A 432 -8.31 -13.26 27.46
N ALA A 433 -8.92 -13.69 26.36
CA ALA A 433 -9.05 -15.10 26.02
C ALA A 433 -7.85 -15.62 25.20
N GLY A 434 -7.01 -14.76 24.62
CA GLY A 434 -5.79 -15.08 23.85
C GLY A 434 -4.55 -14.87 24.66
#